data_ba2a4f1c34ea1e99e901760d3f61e78e
#
_entry.id   ba2a4f1c34ea1e99e901760d3f61e78e
#
_cell.length_a   1.000
_cell.length_b   1.000
_cell.length_c   1.000
_cell.angle_alpha   90.00
_cell.angle_beta   90.00
_cell.angle_gamma   90.00
#
_symmetry.space_group_name_H-M   'P 1'
#
loop_
_entity.id
_entity.type
_entity.pdbx_description
1 polymer ?
#
loop_
_entity_poly.entity_id
_entity_poly.type
_entity_poly.pdbx_seq_one_letter_code
_entity_poly.pdbx_strand_id
1 'polypeptide(L)'
;MGIGYEWVIFIHVVSAIGSIGPLFVMLVILQLLKHHQTSLDTSTALRIFRESVRFIKHAGHVLVASGIVLVVWGPWEWRHSWIVLTLFLMVISIFFLASAFKRVFRAVEAHSISYEAMVFQLGRATWIYLILLGIMLAFMVLKPMLW
;
A
#
# COMPACT_ATOMS: atom_id res chain seq x y z
N MET A 1 30.28 3.39 3.33
CA MET A 1 29.13 3.51 2.40
C MET A 1 29.12 4.95 1.87
N GLY A 2 28.92 5.15 0.57
CA GLY A 2 28.98 6.52 0.00
C GLY A 2 27.67 7.28 0.22
N ILE A 3 27.74 8.61 0.17
CA ILE A 3 26.59 9.54 0.29
C ILE A 3 25.43 9.13 -0.62
N GLY A 4 25.68 8.56 -1.80
CA GLY A 4 24.63 8.06 -2.70
C GLY A 4 23.76 6.94 -2.13
N TYR A 5 24.33 6.01 -1.34
CA TYR A 5 23.59 4.93 -0.71
C TYR A 5 22.63 5.45 0.36
N GLU A 6 23.06 6.45 1.14
CA GLU A 6 22.22 7.09 2.16
C GLU A 6 21.01 7.80 1.55
N TRP A 7 21.17 8.46 0.40
CA TRP A 7 20.07 9.06 -0.33
C TRP A 7 19.07 8.01 -0.85
N VAL A 8 19.55 6.84 -1.28
CA VAL A 8 18.63 5.75 -1.69
C VAL A 8 17.84 5.22 -0.50
N ILE A 9 18.47 5.08 0.69
CA ILE A 9 17.76 4.72 1.92
C ILE A 9 16.68 5.76 2.23
N PHE A 10 17.01 7.05 2.16
CA PHE A 10 16.06 8.13 2.41
C PHE A 10 14.86 8.06 1.47
N ILE A 11 15.09 7.92 0.16
CA ILE A 11 14.04 7.79 -0.85
C ILE A 11 13.18 6.56 -0.56
N HIS A 12 13.79 5.43 -0.19
CA HIS A 12 13.09 4.19 0.15
C HIS A 12 12.14 4.39 1.34
N VAL A 13 12.64 5.00 2.42
CA VAL A 13 11.84 5.28 3.63
C VAL A 13 10.70 6.25 3.33
N VAL A 14 10.97 7.35 2.62
CA VAL A 14 9.93 8.33 2.23
C VAL A 14 8.85 7.66 1.36
N SER A 15 9.26 6.79 0.44
CA SER A 15 8.32 6.04 -0.41
C SER A 15 7.47 5.05 0.41
N ALA A 16 8.04 4.42 1.45
CA ALA A 16 7.30 3.56 2.37
C ALA A 16 6.24 4.36 3.14
N ILE A 17 6.60 5.53 3.68
CA ILE A 17 5.67 6.45 4.34
C ILE A 17 4.56 6.87 3.38
N GLY A 18 4.91 7.24 2.14
CA GLY A 18 3.96 7.61 1.10
C GLY A 18 3.02 6.48 0.69
N SER A 19 3.46 5.22 0.79
CA SER A 19 2.61 4.05 0.48
C SER A 19 1.65 3.71 1.63
N ILE A 20 2.05 3.92 2.89
CA ILE A 20 1.27 3.55 4.08
C ILE A 20 0.38 4.71 4.54
N GLY A 21 0.87 5.95 4.51
CA GLY A 21 0.17 7.13 5.04
C GLY A 21 -1.26 7.31 4.50
N PRO A 22 -1.48 7.30 3.20
CA PRO A 22 -2.83 7.49 2.64
C PRO A 22 -3.85 6.44 3.07
N LEU A 23 -3.41 5.22 3.45
CA LEU A 23 -4.33 4.17 3.93
C LEU A 23 -5.00 4.56 5.25
N PHE A 24 -4.29 5.24 6.15
CA PHE A 24 -4.90 5.73 7.39
C PHE A 24 -5.97 6.80 7.10
N VAL A 25 -5.71 7.70 6.16
CA VAL A 25 -6.71 8.69 5.72
C VAL A 25 -7.94 7.98 5.13
N MET A 26 -7.73 6.96 4.30
CA MET A 26 -8.82 6.15 3.74
C MET A 26 -9.65 5.49 4.83
N LEU A 27 -9.03 4.96 5.89
CA LEU A 27 -9.75 4.36 7.02
C LEU A 27 -10.59 5.38 7.78
N VAL A 28 -10.07 6.59 8.02
CA VAL A 28 -10.84 7.68 8.66
C VAL A 28 -12.05 8.05 7.82
N ILE A 29 -11.89 8.23 6.51
CA ILE A 29 -13.00 8.53 5.60
C ILE A 29 -14.05 7.42 5.63
N LEU A 30 -13.64 6.16 5.64
CA LEU A 30 -14.56 5.01 5.75
C LEU A 30 -15.36 5.02 7.06
N GLN A 31 -14.72 5.35 8.18
CA GLN A 31 -15.42 5.49 9.45
C GLN A 31 -16.50 6.59 9.38
N LEU A 32 -16.15 7.75 8.83
CA LEU A 32 -17.09 8.86 8.68
C LEU A 32 -18.28 8.48 7.78
N LEU A 33 -18.01 7.80 6.67
CA LEU A 33 -19.06 7.31 5.77
C LEU A 33 -19.96 6.28 6.45
N LYS A 34 -19.38 5.34 7.21
CA LYS A 34 -20.12 4.29 7.90
C LYS A 34 -21.09 4.84 8.96
N HIS A 35 -20.73 5.90 9.64
CA HIS A 35 -21.54 6.50 10.70
C HIS A 35 -22.45 7.63 10.23
N HIS A 36 -22.51 7.92 8.92
CA HIS A 36 -23.26 9.06 8.36
C HIS A 36 -22.91 10.40 9.04
N GLN A 37 -21.70 10.52 9.59
CA GLN A 37 -21.23 11.69 10.37
C GLN A 37 -20.54 12.74 9.50
N THR A 38 -20.65 12.66 8.19
CA THR A 38 -19.97 13.58 7.29
C THR A 38 -20.95 14.20 6.30
N SER A 39 -20.78 15.48 6.03
CA SER A 39 -21.37 16.17 4.89
C SER A 39 -20.63 15.86 3.57
N LEU A 40 -19.62 14.99 3.62
CA LEU A 40 -18.84 14.62 2.45
C LEU A 40 -19.69 13.80 1.50
N ASP A 41 -19.88 14.32 0.29
CA ASP A 41 -20.58 13.61 -0.76
C ASP A 41 -19.84 12.31 -1.13
N THR A 42 -20.60 11.24 -1.37
CA THR A 42 -20.07 9.92 -1.73
C THR A 42 -19.15 9.98 -2.95
N SER A 43 -19.48 10.83 -3.91
CA SER A 43 -18.68 11.03 -5.13
C SER A 43 -17.31 11.62 -4.81
N THR A 44 -17.25 12.59 -3.90
CA THR A 44 -16.01 13.21 -3.42
C THR A 44 -15.16 12.19 -2.63
N ALA A 45 -15.77 11.41 -1.75
CA ALA A 45 -15.09 10.36 -1.02
C ALA A 45 -14.45 9.33 -1.98
N LEU A 46 -15.19 8.84 -2.96
CA LEU A 46 -14.68 7.91 -3.97
C LEU A 46 -13.54 8.51 -4.80
N ARG A 47 -13.61 9.80 -5.13
CA ARG A 47 -12.54 10.52 -5.82
C ARG A 47 -11.27 10.54 -4.97
N ILE A 48 -11.37 10.85 -3.66
CA ILE A 48 -10.22 10.83 -2.74
C ILE A 48 -9.64 9.41 -2.67
N PHE A 49 -10.48 8.38 -2.57
CA PHE A 49 -10.02 6.99 -2.59
C PHE A 49 -9.25 6.66 -3.87
N ARG A 50 -9.77 7.02 -5.03
CA ARG A 50 -9.13 6.76 -6.33
C ARG A 50 -7.77 7.45 -6.44
N GLU A 51 -7.68 8.71 -6.04
CA GLU A 51 -6.40 9.45 -6.05
C GLU A 51 -5.41 8.90 -5.01
N SER A 52 -5.89 8.50 -3.83
CA SER A 52 -5.05 7.83 -2.82
C SER A 52 -4.46 6.52 -3.35
N VAL A 53 -5.27 5.67 -3.99
CA VAL A 53 -4.81 4.42 -4.60
C VAL A 53 -3.79 4.69 -5.71
N ARG A 54 -4.01 5.71 -6.53
CA ARG A 54 -3.06 6.14 -7.57
C ARG A 54 -1.73 6.57 -6.95
N PHE A 55 -1.78 7.40 -5.91
CA PHE A 55 -0.59 7.87 -5.20
C PHE A 55 0.18 6.70 -4.56
N ILE A 56 -0.52 5.79 -3.85
CA ILE A 56 0.06 4.57 -3.27
C ILE A 56 0.77 3.74 -4.33
N LYS A 57 0.17 3.60 -5.51
CA LYS A 57 0.77 2.87 -6.63
C LYS A 57 2.09 3.50 -7.08
N HIS A 58 2.14 4.82 -7.25
CA HIS A 58 3.38 5.50 -7.65
C HIS A 58 4.45 5.44 -6.56
N ALA A 59 4.08 5.70 -5.29
CA ALA A 59 4.98 5.55 -4.16
C ALA A 59 5.51 4.11 -4.06
N GLY A 60 4.66 3.11 -4.30
CA GLY A 60 5.05 1.70 -4.35
C GLY A 60 6.07 1.39 -5.44
N HIS A 61 5.95 1.97 -6.64
CA HIS A 61 6.95 1.78 -7.69
C HIS A 61 8.33 2.35 -7.29
N VAL A 62 8.35 3.53 -6.66
CA VAL A 62 9.61 4.13 -6.17
C VAL A 62 10.19 3.30 -5.02
N LEU A 63 9.32 2.80 -4.13
CA LEU A 63 9.72 1.91 -3.03
C LEU A 63 10.40 0.64 -3.53
N VAL A 64 9.83 0.01 -4.55
CA VAL A 64 10.38 -1.20 -5.19
C VAL A 64 11.71 -0.90 -5.86
N ALA A 65 11.76 0.14 -6.69
CA ALA A 65 12.98 0.50 -7.43
C ALA A 65 14.14 0.82 -6.47
N SER A 66 13.87 1.65 -5.44
CA SER A 66 14.87 1.97 -4.42
C SER A 66 15.28 0.75 -3.59
N GLY A 67 14.35 -0.16 -3.28
CA GLY A 67 14.64 -1.41 -2.58
C GLY A 67 15.58 -2.32 -3.37
N ILE A 68 15.39 -2.45 -4.68
CA ILE A 68 16.28 -3.23 -5.56
C ILE A 68 17.68 -2.61 -5.55
N VAL A 69 17.79 -1.28 -5.68
CA VAL A 69 19.07 -0.58 -5.63
C VAL A 69 19.78 -0.80 -4.30
N LEU A 70 19.04 -0.77 -3.17
CA LEU A 70 19.62 -1.03 -1.85
C LEU A 70 20.18 -2.45 -1.69
N VAL A 71 19.56 -3.44 -2.30
CA VAL A 71 20.08 -4.81 -2.28
C VAL A 71 21.31 -4.94 -3.18
N VAL A 72 21.29 -4.33 -4.39
CA VAL A 72 22.40 -4.40 -5.35
C VAL A 72 23.66 -3.67 -4.85
N TRP A 73 23.48 -2.50 -4.21
CA TRP A 73 24.62 -1.68 -3.72
C TRP A 73 24.97 -1.96 -2.26
N GLY A 74 24.10 -2.63 -1.54
CA GLY A 74 24.29 -2.94 -0.12
C GLY A 74 25.07 -4.24 0.10
N PRO A 75 25.37 -4.54 1.36
CA PRO A 75 26.08 -5.77 1.75
C PRO A 75 25.15 -7.01 1.79
N TRP A 76 23.96 -6.92 1.19
CA TRP A 76 22.93 -7.95 1.32
C TRP A 76 22.98 -8.93 0.15
N GLU A 77 22.91 -10.21 0.48
CA GLU A 77 22.73 -11.26 -0.52
C GLU A 77 21.25 -11.46 -0.85
N TRP A 78 20.93 -11.64 -2.12
CA TRP A 78 19.56 -11.93 -2.59
C TRP A 78 18.92 -13.17 -1.96
N ARG A 79 19.74 -14.08 -1.41
CA ARG A 79 19.31 -15.33 -0.78
C ARG A 79 18.86 -15.18 0.66
N HIS A 80 19.02 -14.02 1.28
CA HIS A 80 18.50 -13.81 2.64
C HIS A 80 16.98 -13.98 2.68
N SER A 81 16.50 -14.77 3.64
CA SER A 81 15.08 -15.14 3.78
C SER A 81 14.14 -13.94 3.83
N TRP A 82 14.52 -12.90 4.57
CA TRP A 82 13.71 -11.68 4.68
C TRP A 82 13.58 -10.92 3.35
N ILE A 83 14.62 -10.93 2.47
CA ILE A 83 14.56 -10.29 1.15
C ILE A 83 13.59 -11.06 0.26
N VAL A 84 13.73 -12.40 0.19
CA VAL A 84 12.86 -13.25 -0.62
C VAL A 84 11.40 -13.12 -0.18
N LEU A 85 11.13 -13.16 1.13
CA LEU A 85 9.78 -13.01 1.67
C LEU A 85 9.20 -11.62 1.38
N THR A 86 10.00 -10.56 1.52
CA THR A 86 9.57 -9.21 1.20
C THR A 86 9.23 -9.06 -0.27
N LEU A 87 10.05 -9.58 -1.19
CA LEU A 87 9.78 -9.57 -2.63
C LEU A 87 8.51 -10.36 -2.97
N PHE A 88 8.30 -11.52 -2.35
CA PHE A 88 7.09 -12.31 -2.53
C PHE A 88 5.83 -11.55 -2.10
N LEU A 89 5.85 -10.97 -0.90
CA LEU A 89 4.74 -10.14 -0.40
C LEU A 89 4.51 -8.89 -1.27
N MET A 90 5.58 -8.30 -1.79
CA MET A 90 5.49 -7.16 -2.70
C MET A 90 4.72 -7.52 -3.98
N VAL A 91 5.04 -8.66 -4.60
CA VAL A 91 4.31 -9.14 -5.78
C VAL A 91 2.83 -9.34 -5.45
N ILE A 92 2.52 -10.02 -4.35
CA ILE A 92 1.14 -10.22 -3.87
C ILE A 92 0.45 -8.88 -3.66
N SER A 93 1.10 -7.90 -3.02
CA SER A 93 0.52 -6.60 -2.72
C SER A 93 0.20 -5.79 -3.98
N ILE A 94 1.04 -5.85 -5.02
CA ILE A 94 0.81 -5.21 -6.32
C ILE A 94 -0.43 -5.78 -6.99
N PHE A 95 -0.54 -7.12 -7.07
CA PHE A 95 -1.71 -7.79 -7.64
C PHE A 95 -2.98 -7.50 -6.84
N PHE A 96 -2.89 -7.49 -5.52
CA PHE A 96 -4.00 -7.17 -4.65
C PHE A 96 -4.49 -5.73 -4.87
N LEU A 97 -3.58 -4.75 -4.85
CA LEU A 97 -3.91 -3.33 -5.08
C LEU A 97 -4.59 -3.14 -6.45
N ALA A 98 -4.04 -3.76 -7.50
CA ALA A 98 -4.57 -3.65 -8.85
C ALA A 98 -5.96 -4.28 -8.99
N SER A 99 -6.24 -5.40 -8.31
CA SER A 99 -7.48 -6.16 -8.48
C SER A 99 -8.60 -5.73 -7.53
N ALA A 100 -8.31 -5.58 -6.23
CA ALA A 100 -9.31 -5.35 -5.20
C ALA A 100 -10.01 -3.99 -5.36
N PHE A 101 -9.25 -2.91 -5.43
CA PHE A 101 -9.81 -1.57 -5.57
C PHE A 101 -10.46 -1.35 -6.93
N LYS A 102 -9.84 -1.85 -8.01
CA LYS A 102 -10.41 -1.74 -9.37
C LYS A 102 -11.77 -2.44 -9.47
N ARG A 103 -11.93 -3.59 -8.80
CA ARG A 103 -13.20 -4.32 -8.77
C ARG A 103 -14.31 -3.49 -8.12
N VAL A 104 -14.03 -2.89 -6.96
CA VAL A 104 -15.02 -2.07 -6.25
C VAL A 104 -15.37 -0.82 -7.05
N PHE A 105 -14.39 -0.10 -7.60
CA PHE A 105 -14.64 1.09 -8.41
C PHE A 105 -15.50 0.79 -9.65
N ARG A 106 -15.24 -0.32 -10.34
CA ARG A 106 -16.06 -0.76 -11.48
C ARG A 106 -17.50 -1.09 -11.06
N ALA A 107 -17.67 -1.76 -9.93
CA ALA A 107 -19.00 -2.12 -9.43
C ALA A 107 -19.81 -0.87 -9.05
N VAL A 108 -19.17 0.16 -8.51
CA VAL A 108 -19.80 1.45 -8.23
C VAL A 108 -20.18 2.17 -9.50
N GLU A 109 -19.29 2.23 -10.50
CA GLU A 109 -19.56 2.86 -11.81
C GLU A 109 -20.71 2.16 -12.56
N ALA A 110 -20.82 0.84 -12.42
CA ALA A 110 -21.89 0.03 -12.99
C ALA A 110 -23.21 0.09 -12.17
N HIS A 111 -23.26 0.84 -11.06
CA HIS A 111 -24.40 0.88 -10.13
C HIS A 111 -24.85 -0.53 -9.66
N SER A 112 -23.93 -1.47 -9.59
CA SER A 112 -24.21 -2.89 -9.32
C SER A 112 -24.08 -3.27 -7.84
N ILE A 113 -23.64 -2.33 -6.96
CA ILE A 113 -23.51 -2.56 -5.52
C ILE A 113 -24.22 -1.48 -4.70
N SER A 114 -24.74 -1.87 -3.53
CA SER A 114 -25.33 -0.95 -2.56
C SER A 114 -24.23 -0.10 -1.88
N TYR A 115 -24.64 1.04 -1.31
CA TYR A 115 -23.75 1.92 -0.53
C TYR A 115 -23.02 1.17 0.59
N GLU A 116 -23.77 0.37 1.37
CA GLU A 116 -23.21 -0.40 2.49
C GLU A 116 -22.17 -1.42 2.01
N ALA A 117 -22.48 -2.14 0.92
CA ALA A 117 -21.57 -3.10 0.33
C ALA A 117 -20.29 -2.44 -0.20
N MET A 118 -20.40 -1.24 -0.78
CA MET A 118 -19.26 -0.44 -1.22
C MET A 118 -18.35 -0.07 -0.05
N VAL A 119 -18.91 0.50 1.03
CA VAL A 119 -18.14 0.91 2.22
C VAL A 119 -17.47 -0.30 2.86
N PHE A 120 -18.18 -1.43 2.97
CA PHE A 120 -17.63 -2.66 3.52
C PHE A 120 -16.47 -3.21 2.66
N GLN A 121 -16.63 -3.28 1.34
CA GLN A 121 -15.61 -3.81 0.44
C GLN A 121 -14.36 -2.92 0.39
N LEU A 122 -14.53 -1.59 0.35
CA LEU A 122 -13.41 -0.64 0.43
C LEU A 122 -12.68 -0.77 1.76
N GLY A 123 -13.41 -0.88 2.87
CA GLY A 123 -12.83 -1.06 4.20
C GLY A 123 -12.01 -2.34 4.30
N ARG A 124 -12.56 -3.45 3.84
CA ARG A 124 -11.88 -4.74 3.81
C ARG A 124 -10.62 -4.69 2.95
N ALA A 125 -10.70 -4.09 1.76
CA ALA A 125 -9.54 -3.96 0.88
C ALA A 125 -8.44 -3.10 1.51
N THR A 126 -8.80 -1.98 2.13
CA THR A 126 -7.85 -1.08 2.80
C THR A 126 -7.16 -1.76 3.98
N TRP A 127 -7.91 -2.48 4.82
CA TRP A 127 -7.34 -3.24 5.95
C TRP A 127 -6.40 -4.35 5.51
N ILE A 128 -6.80 -5.17 4.53
CA ILE A 128 -5.95 -6.24 4.00
C ILE A 128 -4.64 -5.65 3.45
N TYR A 129 -4.74 -4.56 2.69
CA TYR A 129 -3.56 -3.93 2.11
C TYR A 129 -2.64 -3.31 3.17
N LEU A 130 -3.21 -2.68 4.21
CA LEU A 130 -2.44 -2.16 5.34
C LEU A 130 -1.69 -3.27 6.10
N ILE A 131 -2.34 -4.42 6.32
CA ILE A 131 -1.71 -5.58 6.96
C ILE A 131 -0.57 -6.12 6.09
N LEU A 132 -0.77 -6.25 4.77
CA LEU A 132 0.28 -6.70 3.85
C LEU A 132 1.50 -5.80 3.89
N LEU A 133 1.31 -4.48 3.82
CA LEU A 133 2.40 -3.52 3.92
C LEU A 133 3.06 -3.52 5.30
N GLY A 134 2.27 -3.69 6.37
CA GLY A 134 2.77 -3.80 7.75
C GLY A 134 3.68 -5.02 7.93
N ILE A 135 3.28 -6.18 7.42
CA ILE A 135 4.09 -7.42 7.45
C ILE A 135 5.39 -7.22 6.64
N MET A 136 5.28 -6.61 5.46
CA MET A 136 6.44 -6.32 4.62
C MET A 136 7.43 -5.37 5.34
N LEU A 137 6.91 -4.33 6.00
CA LEU A 137 7.73 -3.43 6.82
C LEU A 137 8.39 -4.17 7.98
N ALA A 138 7.66 -5.06 8.67
CA ALA A 138 8.20 -5.87 9.75
C ALA A 138 9.37 -6.76 9.28
N PHE A 139 9.25 -7.38 8.11
CA PHE A 139 10.36 -8.18 7.55
C PHE A 139 11.58 -7.33 7.21
N MET A 140 11.40 -6.10 6.72
CA MET A 140 12.51 -5.19 6.45
C MET A 140 13.22 -4.72 7.72
N VAL A 141 12.47 -4.51 8.81
CA VAL A 141 13.02 -4.02 10.09
C VAL A 141 13.62 -5.15 10.91
N LEU A 142 12.88 -6.26 11.08
CA LEU A 142 13.28 -7.38 11.93
C LEU A 142 14.30 -8.31 11.26
N LYS A 143 14.32 -8.32 9.91
CA LYS A 143 15.24 -9.15 9.10
C LYS A 143 15.31 -10.60 9.56
N PRO A 144 14.18 -11.33 9.65
CA PRO A 144 14.19 -12.70 10.17
C PRO A 144 15.05 -13.60 9.29
N MET A 145 16.05 -14.24 9.90
CA MET A 145 16.91 -15.23 9.25
C MET A 145 16.29 -16.61 9.50
N LEU A 146 15.56 -17.12 8.52
CA LEU A 146 14.87 -18.42 8.62
C LEU A 146 15.68 -19.56 8.02
N TRP A 147 16.62 -19.26 7.13
CA TRP A 147 17.63 -20.16 6.56
C TRP A 147 18.92 -19.41 6.29
#